data_8563a3dc4f19568dc127247dc86928f5
#
_entry.id   8563a3dc4f19568dc127247dc86928f5
#
_cell.length_a   1.000
_cell.length_b   1.000
_cell.length_c   1.000
_cell.angle_alpha   90.00
_cell.angle_beta   90.00
_cell.angle_gamma   90.00
#
_symmetry.space_group_name_H-M   'P 1'
#
loop_
_entity.id
_entity.type
_entity.pdbx_description
1 polymer ?
#
loop_
_entity_poly.entity_id
_entity_poly.type
_entity_poly.pdbx_seq_one_letter_code
_entity_poly.pdbx_strand_id
1 'polypeptide(L)'
;MIRPYSPIQQGSRVSVELKHGVTVIGEAQWADNGLVGVSFDEPIDVVALLTKSDDGPQPRMPRIALDCPIWVRQDAVARRVRAINISQGGICIRTEDELDTGAHVVVSTPGLSPTAGVVKWQDGEFYGIGFNRVFAIDELMSFLQAQQQQSAQRRHAAG
;
A
#
# COMPACT_ATOMS: atom_id res chain seq x y z
N MET A 1 -10.19 14.66 8.64
CA MET A 1 -9.54 13.74 9.61
C MET A 1 -9.02 12.55 8.84
N ILE A 2 -7.75 12.22 8.97
CA ILE A 2 -7.05 11.19 8.18
C ILE A 2 -6.36 10.25 9.15
N ARG A 3 -6.34 8.93 8.84
CA ARG A 3 -5.55 7.94 9.57
C ARG A 3 -4.29 7.63 8.73
N PRO A 4 -3.11 8.12 9.12
CA PRO A 4 -1.87 7.88 8.41
C PRO A 4 -1.35 6.47 8.69
N TYR A 5 -0.53 5.92 7.78
CA TYR A 5 0.15 4.63 7.97
C TYR A 5 1.47 4.75 8.75
N SER A 6 1.98 5.97 8.92
CA SER A 6 3.14 6.26 9.76
C SER A 6 2.84 7.43 10.69
N PRO A 7 3.52 7.54 11.85
CA PRO A 7 3.34 8.66 12.73
C PRO A 7 3.65 9.98 12.02
N ILE A 8 2.71 10.91 12.08
CA ILE A 8 2.86 12.28 11.55
C ILE A 8 2.88 13.21 12.76
N GLN A 9 3.85 14.12 12.79
CA GLN A 9 3.93 15.14 13.81
C GLN A 9 3.14 16.38 13.40
N GLN A 10 2.61 17.10 14.38
CA GLN A 10 2.01 18.41 14.15
C GLN A 10 3.02 19.34 13.46
N GLY A 11 2.56 20.12 12.48
CA GLY A 11 3.39 21.00 11.65
C GLY A 11 4.07 20.32 10.47
N SER A 12 3.95 18.99 10.32
CA SER A 12 4.52 18.30 9.17
C SER A 12 3.75 18.61 7.89
N ARG A 13 4.49 18.82 6.79
CA ARG A 13 3.91 18.89 5.44
C ARG A 13 3.49 17.49 5.02
N VAL A 14 2.26 17.37 4.54
CA VAL A 14 1.68 16.10 4.11
C VAL A 14 1.09 16.24 2.71
N SER A 15 1.21 15.17 1.94
CA SER A 15 0.56 15.00 0.64
C SER A 15 -0.54 13.96 0.78
N VAL A 16 -1.75 14.32 0.43
CA VAL A 16 -2.93 13.45 0.54
C VAL A 16 -3.47 13.19 -0.86
N GLU A 17 -3.51 11.93 -1.23
CA GLU A 17 -4.16 11.51 -2.47
C GLU A 17 -5.66 11.29 -2.18
N LEU A 18 -6.48 12.06 -2.89
CA LEU A 18 -7.94 11.97 -2.83
C LEU A 18 -8.46 11.04 -3.92
N LYS A 19 -9.79 10.83 -3.96
CA LYS A 19 -10.44 10.10 -5.04
C LYS A 19 -10.03 10.68 -6.41
N HIS A 20 -10.00 9.83 -7.44
CA HIS A 20 -9.66 10.18 -8.82
C HIS A 20 -8.21 10.67 -9.03
N GLY A 21 -7.28 10.29 -8.13
CA GLY A 21 -5.86 10.61 -8.26
C GLY A 21 -5.51 12.09 -8.04
N VAL A 22 -6.43 12.87 -7.47
CA VAL A 22 -6.16 14.25 -7.08
C VAL A 22 -5.27 14.24 -5.85
N THR A 23 -4.09 14.86 -5.97
CA THR A 23 -3.16 15.03 -4.85
C THR A 23 -3.27 16.43 -4.31
N VAL A 24 -3.48 16.56 -3.01
CA VAL A 24 -3.53 17.83 -2.29
C VAL A 24 -2.43 17.89 -1.25
N ILE A 25 -1.87 19.06 -1.07
CA ILE A 25 -0.80 19.31 -0.10
C ILE A 25 -1.37 20.13 1.04
N GLY A 26 -0.91 19.85 2.24
CA GLY A 26 -1.35 20.55 3.44
C GLY A 26 -0.40 20.36 4.60
N GLU A 27 -0.78 20.89 5.74
CA GLU A 27 -0.01 20.80 6.99
C GLU A 27 -0.83 20.09 8.06
N ALA A 28 -0.19 19.19 8.80
CA ALA A 28 -0.79 18.49 9.94
C ALA A 28 -0.99 19.49 11.09
N GLN A 29 -2.23 19.84 11.39
CA GLN A 29 -2.58 20.78 12.45
C GLN A 29 -2.59 20.13 13.82
N TRP A 30 -2.96 18.87 13.88
CA TRP A 30 -2.94 18.07 15.11
C TRP A 30 -2.82 16.58 14.79
N ALA A 31 -2.28 15.81 15.73
CA ALA A 31 -2.20 14.36 15.65
C ALA A 31 -2.57 13.78 17.02
N ASP A 32 -3.61 12.95 17.09
CA ASP A 32 -4.08 12.31 18.31
C ASP A 32 -4.73 10.95 18.02
N ASN A 33 -4.45 9.96 18.87
CA ASN A 33 -5.04 8.61 18.80
C ASN A 33 -4.97 7.95 17.40
N GLY A 34 -3.87 8.18 16.67
CA GLY A 34 -3.69 7.64 15.31
C GLY A 34 -4.52 8.35 14.24
N LEU A 35 -5.07 9.50 14.56
CA LEU A 35 -5.77 10.39 13.63
C LEU A 35 -4.96 11.67 13.46
N VAL A 36 -5.06 12.26 12.26
CA VAL A 36 -4.40 13.52 11.93
C VAL A 36 -5.41 14.47 11.31
N GLY A 37 -5.47 15.69 11.83
CA GLY A 37 -6.17 16.80 11.18
C GLY A 37 -5.23 17.54 10.25
N VAL A 38 -5.60 17.67 8.98
CA VAL A 38 -4.81 18.36 7.97
C VAL A 38 -5.55 19.58 7.49
N SER A 39 -4.86 20.72 7.45
CA SER A 39 -5.30 21.92 6.74
C SER A 39 -4.66 21.91 5.35
N PHE A 40 -5.46 21.92 4.31
CA PHE A 40 -4.96 21.95 2.94
C PHE A 40 -4.61 23.38 2.54
N ASP A 41 -3.58 23.53 1.70
CA ASP A 41 -3.11 24.83 1.21
C ASP A 41 -4.15 25.49 0.30
N GLU A 42 -4.92 24.69 -0.44
CA GLU A 42 -5.97 25.14 -1.34
C GLU A 42 -7.33 24.55 -0.96
N PRO A 43 -8.42 25.29 -1.17
CA PRO A 43 -9.77 24.78 -0.96
C PRO A 43 -10.03 23.56 -1.86
N ILE A 44 -10.65 22.53 -1.30
CA ILE A 44 -11.05 21.33 -2.04
C ILE A 44 -12.51 21.46 -2.43
N ASP A 45 -12.81 21.31 -3.72
CA ASP A 45 -14.19 21.17 -4.18
C ASP A 45 -14.68 19.74 -3.88
N VAL A 46 -15.27 19.59 -2.70
CA VAL A 46 -15.83 18.31 -2.22
C VAL A 46 -16.97 17.84 -3.11
N VAL A 47 -17.78 18.76 -3.66
CA VAL A 47 -18.90 18.40 -4.54
C VAL A 47 -18.38 17.83 -5.84
N ALA A 48 -17.39 18.46 -6.47
CA ALA A 48 -16.75 17.93 -7.68
C ALA A 48 -16.08 16.57 -7.45
N LEU A 49 -15.50 16.33 -6.27
CA LEU A 49 -14.91 15.03 -5.90
C LEU A 49 -15.97 13.92 -5.71
N LEU A 50 -17.14 14.26 -5.22
CA LEU A 50 -18.23 13.29 -4.95
C LEU A 50 -19.10 13.03 -6.18
N THR A 51 -19.20 13.98 -7.11
CA THR A 51 -20.09 13.90 -8.29
C THR A 51 -19.38 13.42 -9.55
N LYS A 52 -18.06 13.31 -9.57
CA LYS A 52 -17.35 12.66 -10.69
C LYS A 52 -17.76 11.19 -10.75
N SER A 53 -18.54 10.85 -11.79
CA SER A 53 -18.97 9.49 -12.09
C SER A 53 -17.75 8.58 -12.33
N ASP A 54 -17.90 7.30 -11.99
CA ASP A 54 -16.88 6.25 -12.15
C ASP A 54 -16.52 5.89 -13.61
N ASP A 55 -16.84 6.73 -14.59
CA ASP A 55 -16.59 6.49 -16.02
C ASP A 55 -15.16 6.84 -16.48
N GLY A 56 -14.28 7.22 -15.55
CA GLY A 56 -12.85 7.44 -15.79
C GLY A 56 -11.97 6.26 -15.33
N PRO A 57 -10.65 6.27 -15.65
CA PRO A 57 -9.73 5.28 -15.13
C PRO A 57 -9.83 5.26 -13.61
N GLN A 58 -10.20 4.08 -13.07
CA GLN A 58 -10.38 3.84 -11.63
C GLN A 58 -9.22 4.44 -10.85
N PRO A 59 -9.46 5.27 -9.81
CA PRO A 59 -8.36 5.85 -9.03
C PRO A 59 -7.49 4.71 -8.51
N ARG A 60 -6.20 4.78 -8.82
CA ARG A 60 -5.26 3.78 -8.33
C ARG A 60 -5.22 3.88 -6.81
N MET A 61 -5.49 2.76 -6.14
CA MET A 61 -5.35 2.70 -4.69
C MET A 61 -3.93 3.12 -4.30
N PRO A 62 -3.76 3.94 -3.25
CA PRO A 62 -2.46 4.37 -2.78
C PRO A 62 -1.52 3.17 -2.61
N ARG A 63 -0.32 3.28 -3.16
CA ARG A 63 0.72 2.27 -3.04
C ARG A 63 1.73 2.70 -2.01
N ILE A 64 2.00 1.84 -1.06
CA ILE A 64 2.89 2.10 0.05
C ILE A 64 4.16 1.31 -0.17
N ALA A 65 5.30 1.99 -0.14
CA ALA A 65 6.61 1.35 -0.28
C ALA A 65 6.80 0.30 0.83
N LEU A 66 7.30 -0.84 0.43
CA LEU A 66 7.55 -1.98 1.29
C LEU A 66 8.91 -2.58 0.92
N ASP A 67 9.63 -3.07 1.90
CA ASP A 67 10.90 -3.74 1.67
C ASP A 67 11.02 -4.93 2.62
N CYS A 68 10.29 -5.99 2.32
CA CYS A 68 10.30 -7.19 3.13
C CYS A 68 10.24 -8.47 2.29
N PRO A 69 10.83 -9.57 2.79
CA PRO A 69 10.66 -10.87 2.17
C PRO A 69 9.24 -11.39 2.41
N ILE A 70 8.67 -11.93 1.33
CA ILE A 70 7.36 -12.60 1.34
C ILE A 70 7.46 -13.92 0.58
N TRP A 71 6.38 -14.69 0.60
CA TRP A 71 6.25 -15.90 -0.18
C TRP A 71 5.17 -15.75 -1.24
N VAL A 72 5.49 -16.16 -2.46
CA VAL A 72 4.51 -16.30 -3.55
C VAL A 72 4.49 -17.76 -3.98
N ARG A 73 3.33 -18.36 -3.94
CA ARG A 73 3.10 -19.72 -4.39
C ARG A 73 2.29 -19.70 -5.69
N GLN A 74 2.88 -20.28 -6.72
CA GLN A 74 2.22 -20.61 -7.98
C GLN A 74 2.16 -22.13 -8.07
N ASP A 75 0.97 -22.71 -8.17
CA ASP A 75 0.72 -24.15 -8.14
C ASP A 75 1.33 -24.83 -6.89
N ALA A 76 2.23 -25.78 -7.10
CA ALA A 76 2.94 -26.48 -6.02
C ALA A 76 4.26 -25.82 -5.60
N VAL A 77 4.69 -24.77 -6.31
CA VAL A 77 5.98 -24.13 -6.09
C VAL A 77 5.83 -22.85 -5.28
N ALA A 78 6.46 -22.81 -4.11
CA ALA A 78 6.54 -21.60 -3.30
C ALA A 78 7.92 -20.95 -3.46
N ARG A 79 7.94 -19.66 -3.76
CA ARG A 79 9.14 -18.85 -3.97
C ARG A 79 9.23 -17.76 -2.92
N ARG A 80 10.43 -17.53 -2.40
CA ARG A 80 10.69 -16.38 -1.54
C ARG A 80 11.08 -15.19 -2.41
N VAL A 81 10.29 -14.14 -2.36
CA VAL A 81 10.44 -12.96 -3.20
C VAL A 81 10.50 -11.70 -2.33
N ARG A 82 10.82 -10.55 -2.93
CA ARG A 82 10.89 -9.27 -2.22
C ARG A 82 9.69 -8.41 -2.57
N ALA A 83 8.91 -8.00 -1.60
CA ALA A 83 7.86 -7.02 -1.77
C ALA A 83 8.46 -5.61 -1.91
N ILE A 84 8.00 -4.84 -2.89
CA ILE A 84 8.47 -3.49 -3.22
C ILE A 84 7.45 -2.44 -2.81
N ASN A 85 6.19 -2.68 -3.08
CA ASN A 85 5.08 -1.85 -2.60
C ASN A 85 3.79 -2.66 -2.54
N ILE A 86 2.85 -2.20 -1.73
CA ILE A 86 1.54 -2.82 -1.53
C ILE A 86 0.45 -1.76 -1.54
N SER A 87 -0.73 -2.14 -2.01
CA SER A 87 -1.98 -1.39 -1.88
C SER A 87 -3.08 -2.32 -1.37
N GLN A 88 -4.28 -1.80 -1.14
CA GLN A 88 -5.43 -2.64 -0.77
C GLN A 88 -5.75 -3.71 -1.83
N GLY A 89 -5.51 -3.43 -3.11
CA GLY A 89 -5.88 -4.32 -4.23
C GLY A 89 -4.73 -5.07 -4.87
N GLY A 90 -3.48 -4.92 -4.42
CA GLY A 90 -2.37 -5.60 -5.07
C GLY A 90 -1.00 -5.30 -4.46
N ILE A 91 0.00 -6.01 -4.95
CA ILE A 91 1.38 -5.92 -4.50
C ILE A 91 2.33 -5.93 -5.71
N CYS A 92 3.39 -5.15 -5.64
CA CYS A 92 4.52 -5.24 -6.53
C CYS A 92 5.63 -6.01 -5.84
N ILE A 93 6.19 -6.99 -6.51
CA ILE A 93 7.28 -7.83 -6.03
C ILE A 93 8.47 -7.77 -6.98
N ARG A 94 9.64 -8.11 -6.47
CA ARG A 94 10.85 -8.35 -7.26
C ARG A 94 11.31 -9.79 -7.05
N THR A 95 11.58 -10.48 -8.14
CA THR A 95 12.13 -11.84 -8.15
C THR A 95 12.90 -12.10 -9.44
N GLU A 96 13.92 -12.95 -9.37
CA GLU A 96 14.63 -13.49 -10.54
C GLU A 96 13.93 -14.74 -11.11
N ASP A 97 13.00 -15.32 -10.32
CA ASP A 97 12.18 -16.46 -10.77
C ASP A 97 11.10 -15.98 -11.74
N GLU A 98 10.84 -16.77 -12.76
CA GLU A 98 9.77 -16.50 -13.71
C GLU A 98 8.39 -16.82 -13.10
N LEU A 99 7.47 -15.88 -13.25
CA LEU A 99 6.05 -16.04 -12.95
C LEU A 99 5.26 -15.78 -14.23
N ASP A 100 4.32 -16.64 -14.54
CA ASP A 100 3.49 -16.48 -15.74
C ASP A 100 2.47 -15.34 -15.54
N THR A 101 2.43 -14.40 -16.47
CA THR A 101 1.38 -13.39 -16.50
C THR A 101 0.02 -14.05 -16.70
N GLY A 102 -0.95 -13.69 -15.89
CA GLY A 102 -2.27 -14.33 -15.84
C GLY A 102 -2.36 -15.52 -14.89
N ALA A 103 -1.23 -16.03 -14.36
CA ALA A 103 -1.26 -17.14 -13.41
C ALA A 103 -1.90 -16.75 -12.07
N HIS A 104 -2.61 -17.73 -11.49
CA HIS A 104 -3.13 -17.64 -10.14
C HIS A 104 -2.03 -17.93 -9.13
N VAL A 105 -1.89 -17.06 -8.15
CA VAL A 105 -0.87 -17.18 -7.09
C VAL A 105 -1.48 -16.95 -5.72
N VAL A 106 -0.81 -17.45 -4.70
CA VAL A 106 -1.11 -17.11 -3.30
C VAL A 106 0.06 -16.35 -2.73
N VAL A 107 -0.20 -15.15 -2.27
CA VAL A 107 0.77 -14.28 -1.59
C VAL A 107 0.63 -14.47 -0.10
N SER A 108 1.74 -14.79 0.57
CA SER A 108 1.82 -14.94 2.03
C SER A 108 2.84 -13.95 2.58
N THR A 109 2.34 -13.00 3.32
CA THR A 109 3.14 -11.93 3.94
C THR A 109 3.02 -12.06 5.46
N PRO A 110 4.14 -12.04 6.23
CA PRO A 110 4.07 -12.06 7.68
C PRO A 110 3.21 -10.91 8.22
N GLY A 111 2.14 -11.22 8.93
CA GLY A 111 1.23 -10.22 9.49
C GLY A 111 -0.01 -9.92 8.65
N LEU A 112 -0.15 -10.54 7.48
CA LEU A 112 -1.40 -10.55 6.69
C LEU A 112 -1.85 -11.98 6.44
N SER A 113 -3.16 -12.17 6.32
CA SER A 113 -3.71 -13.46 5.89
C SER A 113 -3.25 -13.79 4.47
N PRO A 114 -2.87 -15.05 4.17
CA PRO A 114 -2.55 -15.47 2.82
C PRO A 114 -3.67 -15.10 1.84
N THR A 115 -3.29 -14.47 0.73
CA THR A 115 -4.28 -13.89 -0.19
C THR A 115 -4.03 -14.38 -1.61
N ALA A 116 -5.10 -14.89 -2.22
CA ALA A 116 -5.07 -15.28 -3.62
C ALA A 116 -5.05 -14.04 -4.52
N GLY A 117 -4.37 -14.15 -5.65
CA GLY A 117 -4.25 -13.10 -6.63
C GLY A 117 -3.89 -13.62 -8.01
N VAL A 118 -3.73 -12.70 -8.95
CA VAL A 118 -3.34 -12.99 -10.34
C VAL A 118 -2.17 -12.10 -10.71
N VAL A 119 -1.15 -12.67 -11.34
CA VAL A 119 -0.04 -11.90 -11.94
C VAL A 119 -0.61 -11.07 -13.09
N LYS A 120 -0.61 -9.75 -12.95
CA LYS A 120 -1.23 -8.83 -13.90
C LYS A 120 -0.26 -8.31 -14.95
N TRP A 121 0.99 -8.13 -14.59
CA TRP A 121 2.04 -7.61 -15.46
C TRP A 121 3.42 -8.01 -14.97
N GLN A 122 4.39 -7.97 -15.90
CA GLN A 122 5.82 -8.17 -15.66
C GLN A 122 6.59 -7.03 -16.32
N ASP A 123 7.64 -6.57 -15.66
CA ASP A 123 8.60 -5.61 -16.19
C ASP A 123 10.00 -5.96 -15.63
N GLY A 124 10.79 -6.67 -16.44
CA GLY A 124 12.05 -7.26 -16.01
C GLY A 124 11.85 -8.23 -14.84
N GLU A 125 12.50 -7.95 -13.71
CA GLU A 125 12.39 -8.70 -12.46
C GLU A 125 11.19 -8.30 -11.60
N PHE A 126 10.41 -7.30 -12.03
CA PHE A 126 9.26 -6.79 -11.28
C PHE A 126 7.97 -7.39 -11.79
N TYR A 127 7.12 -7.79 -10.86
CA TYR A 127 5.80 -8.35 -11.13
C TYR A 127 4.73 -7.63 -10.32
N GLY A 128 3.62 -7.30 -10.97
CA GLY A 128 2.43 -6.80 -10.31
C GLY A 128 1.40 -7.89 -10.11
N ILE A 129 1.01 -8.15 -8.87
CA ILE A 129 -0.01 -9.12 -8.50
C ILE A 129 -1.24 -8.36 -8.03
N GLY A 130 -2.36 -8.55 -8.71
CA GLY A 130 -3.67 -8.08 -8.27
C GLY A 130 -4.31 -9.09 -7.33
N PHE A 131 -4.74 -8.67 -6.15
CA PHE A 131 -5.45 -9.53 -5.20
C PHE A 131 -6.88 -9.80 -5.66
N ASN A 132 -7.38 -10.99 -5.38
CA ASN A 132 -8.77 -11.35 -5.65
C ASN A 132 -9.75 -10.73 -4.63
N ARG A 133 -9.25 -10.25 -3.52
CA ARG A 133 -9.98 -9.45 -2.53
C ARG A 133 -9.26 -8.13 -2.27
N VAL A 134 -10.00 -7.11 -1.93
CA VAL A 134 -9.46 -5.83 -1.45
C VAL A 134 -9.26 -5.93 0.06
N PHE A 135 -8.07 -5.64 0.56
CA PHE A 135 -7.84 -5.56 2.00
C PHE A 135 -8.63 -4.40 2.60
N ALA A 136 -9.19 -4.62 3.79
CA ALA A 136 -9.70 -3.52 4.58
C ALA A 136 -8.55 -2.56 4.93
N ILE A 137 -8.85 -1.26 4.95
CA ILE A 137 -7.82 -0.25 5.23
C ILE A 137 -7.16 -0.50 6.60
N ASP A 138 -7.93 -0.90 7.60
CA ASP A 138 -7.43 -1.15 8.96
C ASP A 138 -6.49 -2.36 9.02
N GLU A 139 -6.78 -3.41 8.23
CA GLU A 139 -5.94 -4.61 8.10
C GLU A 139 -4.57 -4.23 7.50
N LEU A 140 -4.59 -3.47 6.40
CA LEU A 140 -3.37 -3.01 5.74
C LEU A 140 -2.56 -2.06 6.63
N MET A 141 -3.22 -1.15 7.33
CA MET A 141 -2.58 -0.19 8.23
C MET A 141 -1.89 -0.88 9.41
N SER A 142 -2.57 -1.84 10.04
CA SER A 142 -2.00 -2.63 11.14
C SER A 142 -0.76 -3.40 10.69
N PHE A 143 -0.81 -4.00 9.51
CA PHE A 143 0.34 -4.67 8.91
C PHE A 143 1.52 -3.72 8.71
N LEU A 144 1.30 -2.55 8.11
CA LEU A 144 2.37 -1.60 7.80
C LEU A 144 3.02 -1.04 9.08
N GLN A 145 2.24 -0.77 10.11
CA GLN A 145 2.76 -0.36 11.41
C GLN A 145 3.66 -1.44 12.04
N ALA A 146 3.24 -2.70 11.97
CA ALA A 146 4.04 -3.83 12.47
C ALA A 146 5.36 -3.98 11.69
N GLN A 147 5.35 -3.82 10.36
CA GLN A 147 6.55 -3.87 9.53
C GLN A 147 7.54 -2.74 9.85
N GLN A 148 7.05 -1.53 10.10
CA GLN A 148 7.88 -0.39 10.48
C GLN A 148 8.58 -0.62 11.84
N GLN A 149 7.85 -1.14 12.82
CA GLN A 149 8.40 -1.46 14.14
C GLN A 149 9.49 -2.53 14.05
N GLN A 150 9.28 -3.58 13.28
CA GLN A 150 10.28 -4.63 13.05
C GLN A 150 11.53 -4.10 12.35
N SER A 151 11.36 -3.22 11.38
CA SER A 151 12.48 -2.59 10.65
C SER A 151 13.29 -1.68 11.54
N ALA A 152 12.66 -0.93 12.43
CA ALA A 152 13.33 -0.08 13.44
C ALA A 152 14.12 -0.93 14.45
N GLN A 153 13.55 -2.02 14.95
CA GLN A 153 14.22 -2.94 15.87
C GLN A 153 15.45 -3.60 15.25
N ARG A 154 15.38 -4.01 13.97
CA ARG A 154 16.53 -4.61 13.25
C ARG A 154 17.67 -3.62 13.08
N ARG A 155 17.38 -2.34 12.83
CA ARG A 155 18.42 -1.29 12.74
C ARG A 155 19.10 -1.02 14.08
N HIS A 156 18.37 -1.09 15.19
CA HIS A 156 18.92 -0.92 16.55
C HIS A 156 19.76 -2.13 17.00
N ALA A 157 19.45 -3.33 16.53
CA ALA A 157 20.18 -4.55 16.89
C ALA A 157 21.46 -4.77 16.05
N ALA A 158 21.62 -4.02 14.94
CA ALA A 158 22.76 -4.13 14.03
C ALA A 158 23.82 -3.01 14.22
N GLY A 159 23.61 -2.08 15.17
CA GLY A 159 24.54 -1.01 15.58
C GLY A 159 25.06 -1.24 16.97
#